data_2c73a0e0d09e107d9dcc9cbf41913510
#
_entry.id   2c73a0e0d09e107d9dcc9cbf41913510
#
_cell.length_a   1.000
_cell.length_b   1.000
_cell.length_c   1.000
_cell.angle_alpha   90.00
_cell.angle_beta   90.00
_cell.angle_gamma   90.00
#
_symmetry.space_group_name_H-M   'P 1'
#
loop_
_entity.id
_entity.type
_entity.pdbx_description
1 polymer ?
#
loop_
_entity_poly.entity_id
_entity_poly.type
_entity_poly.pdbx_seq_one_letter_code
_entity_poly.pdbx_strand_id
1 'polypeptide(L)'
;MAFTHLHVEYSLLDGSNKIKEYVKRVKELGMDSAAITDHGVMYGVIDFYREAKAAGINPILGCEVYVAPNSRFDREKVSGEDRYYHLVLLAENNTGYSNLMKIVSKGFVDGYYYKPRV
;
A
#
# COMPACT_ATOMS: atom_id res chain seq x y z
N MET A 1 -11.78 -17.95 -2.01
CA MET A 1 -10.79 -16.86 -2.04
C MET A 1 -11.48 -15.58 -1.61
N ALA A 2 -11.10 -15.02 -0.49
CA ALA A 2 -11.63 -13.74 -0.05
C ALA A 2 -10.53 -12.70 -0.13
N PHE A 3 -10.84 -11.59 -0.76
CA PHE A 3 -9.93 -10.49 -1.01
C PHE A 3 -10.41 -9.28 -0.21
N THR A 4 -9.60 -8.79 0.69
CA THR A 4 -9.93 -7.57 1.42
C THR A 4 -8.94 -6.46 1.05
N HIS A 5 -9.47 -5.36 0.56
CA HIS A 5 -8.75 -4.11 0.46
C HIS A 5 -8.70 -3.50 1.85
N LEU A 6 -7.54 -3.48 2.46
CA LEU A 6 -7.38 -2.98 3.82
C LEU A 6 -6.26 -1.97 3.92
N HIS A 7 -6.59 -0.83 4.52
CA HIS A 7 -5.61 0.13 4.98
C HIS A 7 -5.21 -0.22 6.40
N VAL A 8 -3.93 -0.47 6.62
CA VAL A 8 -3.37 -0.57 7.95
C VAL A 8 -2.77 0.79 8.28
N GLU A 9 -3.34 1.48 9.26
CA GLU A 9 -2.69 2.68 9.78
C GLU A 9 -1.38 2.27 10.43
N TYR A 10 -0.29 2.58 9.75
CA TYR A 10 1.04 2.33 10.28
C TYR A 10 1.40 3.43 11.28
N SER A 11 1.23 3.16 12.58
CA SER A 11 1.92 3.90 13.62
C SER A 11 3.19 3.12 13.98
N LEU A 12 4.31 3.82 14.12
CA LEU A 12 5.64 3.23 14.38
C LEU A 12 5.68 2.32 15.64
N LEU A 13 4.75 2.51 16.58
CA LEU A 13 4.70 1.77 17.83
C LEU A 13 3.66 0.65 17.87
N ASP A 14 2.56 0.79 17.14
CA ASP A 14 1.43 -0.15 17.17
C ASP A 14 1.22 -0.95 15.87
N GLY A 15 1.97 -0.63 14.83
CA GLY A 15 1.79 -1.20 13.50
C GLY A 15 1.94 -2.72 13.46
N SER A 16 2.95 -3.28 14.12
CA SER A 16 3.18 -4.73 14.10
C SER A 16 2.08 -5.52 14.80
N ASN A 17 1.53 -5.00 15.88
CA ASN A 17 0.43 -5.64 16.61
C ASN A 17 -0.86 -5.66 15.78
N LYS A 18 -1.18 -4.57 15.10
CA LYS A 18 -2.33 -4.50 14.20
C LYS A 18 -2.20 -5.46 13.01
N ILE A 19 -1.01 -5.62 12.46
CA ILE A 19 -0.72 -6.56 11.39
C ILE A 19 -0.94 -8.01 11.87
N LYS A 20 -0.46 -8.37 13.05
CA LYS A 20 -0.68 -9.70 13.66
C LYS A 20 -2.16 -9.97 13.89
N GLU A 21 -2.89 -9.02 14.44
CA GLU A 21 -4.33 -9.14 14.65
C GLU A 21 -5.09 -9.32 13.34
N TYR A 22 -4.72 -8.57 12.31
CA TYR A 22 -5.31 -8.67 10.99
C TYR A 22 -5.09 -10.07 10.38
N VAL A 23 -3.86 -10.55 10.37
CA VAL A 23 -3.51 -11.88 9.85
C VAL A 23 -4.24 -12.98 10.63
N LYS A 24 -4.29 -12.87 11.95
CA LYS A 24 -5.02 -13.79 12.81
C LYS A 24 -6.52 -13.82 12.46
N ARG A 25 -7.14 -12.65 12.26
CA ARG A 25 -8.55 -12.56 11.91
C ARG A 25 -8.86 -13.14 10.54
N VAL A 26 -8.00 -12.90 9.57
CA VAL A 26 -8.10 -13.49 8.23
C VAL A 26 -8.11 -15.02 8.32
N LYS A 27 -7.21 -15.58 9.11
CA LYS A 27 -7.14 -17.04 9.34
C LYS A 27 -8.37 -17.58 10.05
N GLU A 28 -8.86 -16.89 11.07
CA GLU A 28 -10.09 -17.27 11.80
C GLU A 28 -11.32 -17.31 10.88
N LEU A 29 -11.38 -16.41 9.89
CA LEU A 29 -12.47 -16.35 8.91
C LEU A 29 -12.35 -17.40 7.80
N GLY A 30 -11.31 -18.23 7.81
CA GLY A 30 -11.08 -19.27 6.80
C GLY A 30 -10.61 -18.74 5.45
N MET A 31 -10.08 -17.54 5.40
CA MET A 31 -9.51 -16.97 4.19
C MET A 31 -8.08 -17.48 3.97
N ASP A 32 -7.71 -17.72 2.72
CA ASP A 32 -6.39 -18.24 2.34
C ASP A 32 -5.41 -17.17 1.87
N SER A 33 -5.90 -15.97 1.61
CA SER A 33 -5.11 -14.84 1.09
C SER A 33 -5.55 -13.52 1.72
N ALA A 34 -4.61 -12.60 1.85
CA ALA A 34 -4.88 -11.24 2.35
C ALA A 34 -3.96 -10.23 1.66
N ALA A 35 -4.43 -9.01 1.50
CA ALA A 35 -3.68 -7.94 0.88
C ALA A 35 -3.38 -6.81 1.87
N ILE A 36 -2.25 -6.15 1.67
CA ILE A 36 -1.94 -4.86 2.30
C ILE A 36 -1.84 -3.79 1.21
N THR A 37 -2.54 -2.69 1.40
CA THR A 37 -2.63 -1.58 0.42
C THR A 37 -2.67 -0.24 1.14
N ASP A 38 -1.61 0.08 1.88
CA ASP A 38 -1.53 1.35 2.60
C ASP A 38 -1.46 2.55 1.65
N HIS A 39 -1.88 3.72 2.13
CA HIS A 39 -1.87 4.97 1.38
C HIS A 39 -0.47 5.52 1.19
N GLY A 40 0.00 5.56 -0.06
CA GLY A 40 1.22 6.26 -0.47
C GLY A 40 2.53 5.74 0.10
N VAL A 41 2.50 4.71 0.94
CA VAL A 41 3.67 4.15 1.64
C VAL A 41 3.63 2.62 1.65
N MET A 42 4.80 2.00 1.87
CA MET A 42 4.94 0.55 1.93
C MET A 42 5.66 0.09 3.21
N TYR A 43 5.55 0.84 4.30
CA TYR A 43 6.31 0.58 5.53
C TYR A 43 5.93 -0.74 6.22
N GLY A 44 4.67 -1.16 6.14
CA GLY A 44 4.18 -2.38 6.77
C GLY A 44 4.34 -3.65 5.92
N VAL A 45 4.84 -3.54 4.70
CA VAL A 45 4.85 -4.65 3.73
C VAL A 45 5.67 -5.85 4.21
N ILE A 46 6.87 -5.62 4.73
CA ILE A 46 7.75 -6.71 5.17
C ILE A 46 7.18 -7.42 6.40
N ASP A 47 6.69 -6.68 7.38
CA ASP A 47 6.08 -7.25 8.58
C ASP A 47 4.82 -8.05 8.22
N PHE A 48 3.99 -7.52 7.35
CA PHE A 48 2.81 -8.22 6.85
C PHE A 48 3.19 -9.51 6.10
N TYR A 49 4.18 -9.45 5.22
CA TYR A 49 4.67 -10.62 4.49
C TYR A 49 5.11 -11.73 5.45
N ARG A 50 5.92 -11.40 6.45
CA ARG A 50 6.41 -12.37 7.43
C ARG A 50 5.28 -12.98 8.25
N GLU A 51 4.38 -12.16 8.76
CA GLU A 51 3.24 -12.62 9.57
C GLU A 51 2.29 -13.51 8.76
N ALA A 52 1.97 -13.12 7.53
CA ALA A 52 1.11 -13.90 6.66
C ALA A 52 1.73 -15.25 6.30
N LYS A 53 3.01 -15.28 5.95
CA LYS A 53 3.73 -16.53 5.67
C LYS A 53 3.78 -17.44 6.88
N ALA A 54 4.06 -16.92 8.06
CA ALA A 54 4.07 -17.68 9.31
C ALA A 54 2.70 -18.29 9.63
N ALA A 55 1.62 -17.63 9.26
CA ALA A 55 0.25 -18.10 9.47
C ALA A 55 -0.26 -19.01 8.35
N GLY A 56 0.50 -19.24 7.28
CA GLY A 56 0.07 -20.03 6.12
C GLY A 56 -0.91 -19.28 5.21
N ILE A 57 -0.92 -17.96 5.25
CA ILE A 57 -1.77 -17.09 4.43
C ILE A 57 -0.94 -16.57 3.27
N ASN A 58 -1.52 -16.56 2.05
CA ASN A 58 -0.86 -15.99 0.88
C ASN A 58 -0.87 -14.45 0.95
N PRO A 59 0.28 -13.78 1.10
CA PRO A 59 0.34 -12.33 1.16
C PRO A 59 0.26 -11.72 -0.24
N ILE A 60 -0.61 -10.73 -0.39
CA ILE A 60 -0.71 -9.91 -1.60
C ILE A 60 -0.21 -8.52 -1.23
N LEU A 61 0.87 -8.08 -1.86
CA LEU A 61 1.56 -6.83 -1.56
C LEU A 61 1.15 -5.74 -2.52
N GLY A 62 0.75 -4.61 -2.00
CA GLY A 62 0.31 -3.49 -2.81
C GLY A 62 0.45 -2.15 -2.10
N CYS A 63 -0.02 -1.11 -2.78
CA CYS A 63 -0.06 0.24 -2.25
C CYS A 63 -1.19 1.00 -2.93
N GLU A 64 -1.91 1.81 -2.18
CA GLU A 64 -2.81 2.80 -2.75
C GLU A 64 -2.02 4.06 -3.01
N VAL A 65 -1.68 4.30 -4.27
CA VAL A 65 -0.87 5.47 -4.66
C VAL A 65 -1.74 6.68 -4.94
N TYR A 66 -1.14 7.86 -4.78
CA TYR A 66 -1.75 9.13 -5.16
C TYR A 66 -1.28 9.51 -6.55
N VAL A 67 -2.19 9.56 -7.52
CA VAL A 67 -1.86 9.87 -8.91
C VAL A 67 -2.08 11.36 -9.17
N ALA A 68 -1.03 12.05 -9.66
CA ALA A 68 -1.15 13.45 -10.04
C ALA A 68 -2.08 13.62 -11.25
N PRO A 69 -2.92 14.67 -11.30
CA PRO A 69 -3.88 14.85 -12.40
C PRO A 69 -3.23 14.96 -13.78
N ASN A 70 -2.08 15.63 -13.89
CA ASN A 70 -1.35 15.84 -15.15
C ASN A 70 0.07 15.28 -15.08
N SER A 71 0.86 15.72 -14.12
CA SER A 71 2.24 15.27 -13.92
C SER A 71 2.60 15.35 -12.44
N ARG A 72 3.37 14.35 -11.98
CA ARG A 72 3.89 14.36 -10.61
C ARG A 72 4.82 15.54 -10.32
N PHE A 73 5.36 16.17 -11.35
CA PHE A 73 6.22 17.35 -11.23
C PHE A 73 5.42 18.65 -11.11
N ASP A 74 4.15 18.61 -11.43
CA ASP A 74 3.29 19.78 -11.40
C ASP A 74 2.86 20.10 -9.97
N ARG A 75 3.18 21.30 -9.51
CA ARG A 75 2.89 21.78 -8.15
C ARG A 75 1.94 22.96 -8.12
N GLU A 76 1.28 23.24 -9.23
CA GLU A 76 0.29 24.29 -9.31
C GLU A 76 -1.10 23.74 -8.98
N LYS A 77 -1.82 24.50 -8.12
CA LYS A 77 -3.22 24.21 -7.83
C LYS A 77 -4.09 24.80 -8.92
N VAL A 78 -4.68 23.95 -9.74
CA VAL A 78 -5.72 24.38 -10.68
C VAL A 78 -7.04 24.49 -9.91
N SER A 79 -7.72 25.65 -10.04
CA SER A 79 -9.00 25.88 -9.39
C SER A 79 -10.06 24.89 -9.87
N GLY A 80 -10.65 24.15 -8.92
CA GLY A 80 -11.73 23.19 -9.19
C GLY A 80 -11.31 21.77 -9.54
N GLU A 81 -10.00 21.45 -9.56
CA GLU A 81 -9.51 20.09 -9.76
C GLU A 81 -8.95 19.52 -8.46
N ASP A 82 -9.09 18.19 -8.31
CA ASP A 82 -8.45 17.47 -7.22
C ASP A 82 -6.93 17.47 -7.41
N ARG A 83 -6.20 17.53 -6.29
CA ARG A 83 -4.74 17.53 -6.29
C ARG A 83 -4.13 16.18 -6.64
N TYR A 84 -4.90 15.10 -6.48
CA TYR A 84 -4.50 13.73 -6.72
C TYR A 84 -5.72 12.82 -6.76
N TYR A 85 -5.54 11.70 -7.43
CA TYR A 85 -6.51 10.59 -7.44
C TYR A 85 -5.93 9.38 -6.72
N HIS A 86 -6.78 8.47 -6.28
CA HIS A 86 -6.37 7.22 -5.64
C HIS A 86 -6.33 6.10 -6.66
N LEU A 87 -5.27 5.30 -6.65
CA LEU A 87 -5.15 4.09 -7.47
C LEU A 87 -4.51 2.98 -6.63
N VAL A 88 -5.18 1.83 -6.57
CA VAL A 88 -4.63 0.64 -5.91
C VAL A 88 -3.79 -0.14 -6.91
N LEU A 89 -2.53 -0.37 -6.57
CA LEU A 89 -1.60 -1.19 -7.33
C LEU A 89 -1.22 -2.42 -6.51
N LEU A 90 -1.29 -3.59 -7.13
CA LEU A 90 -0.93 -4.88 -6.52
C LEU A 90 0.26 -5.47 -7.26
N ALA A 91 1.25 -5.98 -6.53
CA ALA A 91 2.40 -6.66 -7.11
C ALA A 91 2.05 -8.12 -7.41
N GLU A 92 2.13 -8.51 -8.67
CA GLU A 92 1.86 -9.88 -9.11
C GLU A 92 3.01 -10.83 -8.76
N ASN A 93 4.25 -10.32 -8.80
CA ASN A 93 5.46 -11.10 -8.58
C ASN A 93 6.60 -10.21 -8.06
N ASN A 94 7.80 -10.75 -7.92
CA ASN A 94 8.97 -10.01 -7.45
C ASN A 94 9.34 -8.82 -8.35
N THR A 95 9.18 -8.96 -9.66
CA THR A 95 9.39 -7.85 -10.60
C THR A 95 8.37 -6.74 -10.38
N GLY A 96 7.11 -7.09 -10.22
CA GLY A 96 6.04 -6.15 -9.87
C GLY A 96 6.28 -5.45 -8.54
N TYR A 97 6.74 -6.16 -7.54
CA TYR A 97 7.09 -5.60 -6.23
C TYR A 97 8.24 -4.59 -6.34
N SER A 98 9.30 -4.93 -7.08
CA SER A 98 10.42 -4.01 -7.34
C SER A 98 9.96 -2.75 -8.07
N ASN A 99 9.10 -2.90 -9.07
CA ASN A 99 8.54 -1.78 -9.81
C ASN A 99 7.64 -0.90 -8.93
N LEU A 100 6.84 -1.52 -8.06
CA LEU A 100 5.98 -0.80 -7.12
C LEU A 100 6.81 0.05 -6.14
N MET A 101 7.91 -0.50 -5.61
CA MET A 101 8.83 0.27 -4.77
C MET A 101 9.41 1.48 -5.49
N LYS A 102 9.77 1.33 -6.78
CA LYS A 102 10.28 2.43 -7.60
C LYS A 102 9.23 3.51 -7.81
N ILE A 103 7.98 3.12 -8.08
CA ILE A 103 6.87 4.06 -8.25
C ILE A 103 6.63 4.86 -6.97
N VAL A 104 6.55 4.19 -5.83
CA VAL A 104 6.35 4.83 -4.52
C VAL A 104 7.50 5.77 -4.19
N SER A 105 8.75 5.36 -4.44
CA SER A 105 9.93 6.20 -4.22
C SER A 105 9.90 7.48 -5.07
N LYS A 106 9.48 7.39 -6.33
CA LYS A 106 9.31 8.56 -7.19
C LYS A 106 8.25 9.52 -6.67
N GLY A 107 7.21 9.02 -6.05
CA GLY A 107 6.21 9.86 -5.39
C GLY A 107 6.81 10.72 -4.27
N PHE A 108 7.74 10.18 -3.51
CA PHE A 108 8.44 10.90 -2.44
C PHE A 108 9.52 11.85 -2.97
N VAL A 109 10.32 11.41 -3.94
CA VAL A 109 11.48 12.18 -4.44
C VAL A 109 11.04 13.29 -5.39
N ASP A 110 10.20 12.99 -6.36
CA ASP A 110 9.85 13.89 -7.45
C ASP A 110 8.45 14.52 -7.30
N GLY A 111 7.50 13.76 -6.78
CA GLY A 111 6.08 14.07 -6.85
C GLY A 111 5.46 14.64 -5.59
N TYR A 112 6.25 14.90 -4.55
CA TYR A 112 5.71 15.33 -3.27
C TYR A 112 5.13 16.74 -3.34
N TYR A 113 3.81 16.83 -3.23
CA TYR A 113 3.07 18.08 -3.11
C TYR A 113 1.84 17.80 -2.24
N TYR A 114 1.92 18.15 -0.95
CA TYR A 114 1.02 17.75 0.14
C TYR A 114 0.99 16.24 0.39
N LYS A 115 1.09 15.41 -0.65
CA LYS A 115 1.16 13.95 -0.63
C LYS A 115 2.22 13.46 -1.63
N PRO A 116 2.81 12.25 -1.43
CA PRO A 116 3.69 11.65 -2.43
C PRO A 116 2.87 11.18 -3.65
N ARG A 117 2.92 11.94 -4.72
CA ARG A 117 2.14 11.68 -5.95
C ARG A 117 2.99 11.03 -7.04
N VAL A 118 2.40 10.15 -7.75
CA VAL A 118 3.02 9.46 -8.89
C VAL A 118 2.43 9.90 -10.22
#